data_567a28d93c9794c56197884e921e056b
#
_entry.id   567a28d93c9794c56197884e921e056b
#
_cell.length_a   1.000
_cell.length_b   1.000
_cell.length_c   1.000
_cell.angle_alpha   90.00
_cell.angle_beta   90.00
_cell.angle_gamma   90.00
#
_symmetry.space_group_name_H-M   'P 1'
#
loop_
_entity.id
_entity.type
_entity.pdbx_description
1 polymer ?
#
loop_
_entity_poly.entity_id
_entity_poly.type
_entity_poly.pdbx_seq_one_letter_code
_entity_poly.pdbx_strand_id
1 'polypeptide(L)'
;MSGDPLERPSTEVPAEDAGPVVQRPQPPPPPPFSIPPLFGKYPFEGVEVHDPGLLPYLYLHPVYAPHTEGRLAGRPFLKTRMHLVERLANHLMKGGKFTGKKQKALATVRKAFDELAAKEGKNPLQLLVDAVENAAPREEVTRLQFGGISVPRAVDASPARRLNVAIRNLALGAIQASRKSTKPIESCLADEIRLAAKGDLTSFSVGRKEEVERVAQSAR
;
A
#
# COMPACT_ATOMS: atom_id res chain seq x y z
N MET A 1 43.68 -22.47 -54.12
CA MET A 1 43.53 -21.01 -54.30
C MET A 1 42.76 -20.51 -53.09
N SER A 2 43.54 -19.92 -52.23
CA SER A 2 43.14 -19.41 -50.89
C SER A 2 42.42 -18.09 -51.02
N GLY A 3 41.27 -17.94 -50.38
CA GLY A 3 40.56 -16.69 -50.27
C GLY A 3 40.51 -16.25 -48.78
N ASP A 4 41.25 -15.20 -48.50
CA ASP A 4 41.30 -14.56 -47.17
C ASP A 4 39.96 -14.04 -46.68
N PRO A 5 39.65 -14.16 -45.39
CA PRO A 5 38.49 -13.47 -44.81
C PRO A 5 38.83 -11.98 -44.59
N LEU A 6 37.98 -11.14 -45.14
CA LEU A 6 37.97 -9.68 -45.00
C LEU A 6 37.99 -9.24 -43.54
N GLU A 7 39.10 -8.71 -43.08
CA GLU A 7 39.23 -7.91 -41.87
C GLU A 7 38.37 -6.64 -42.01
N ARG A 8 37.40 -6.50 -41.11
CA ARG A 8 36.67 -5.24 -40.94
C ARG A 8 37.55 -4.29 -40.13
N PRO A 9 37.77 -3.06 -40.56
CA PRO A 9 38.48 -2.09 -39.77
C PRO A 9 37.65 -1.76 -38.51
N SER A 10 38.29 -1.90 -37.35
CA SER A 10 37.78 -1.42 -36.04
C SER A 10 37.73 0.12 -36.10
N THR A 11 36.54 0.67 -36.25
CA THR A 11 36.29 2.09 -36.09
C THR A 11 36.35 2.38 -34.60
N GLU A 12 37.51 2.83 -34.14
CA GLU A 12 37.62 3.50 -32.83
C GLU A 12 36.79 4.78 -32.89
N VAL A 13 35.67 4.78 -32.17
CA VAL A 13 34.85 5.98 -31.92
C VAL A 13 35.64 6.83 -30.93
N PRO A 14 36.06 8.05 -31.29
CA PRO A 14 36.70 8.94 -30.33
C PRO A 14 35.77 9.20 -29.17
N ALA A 15 36.29 9.11 -27.95
CA ALA A 15 35.58 9.46 -26.74
C ALA A 15 35.22 10.95 -26.84
N GLU A 16 33.96 11.24 -27.22
CA GLU A 16 33.42 12.58 -27.16
C GLU A 16 33.40 13.03 -25.69
N ASP A 17 33.98 14.20 -25.49
CA ASP A 17 33.99 14.97 -24.24
C ASP A 17 32.66 14.82 -23.49
N ALA A 18 32.70 14.13 -22.36
CA ALA A 18 31.63 14.18 -21.39
C ALA A 18 31.46 15.63 -20.92
N GLY A 19 30.54 16.34 -21.54
CA GLY A 19 30.18 17.70 -21.13
C GLY A 19 29.92 17.76 -19.62
N PRO A 20 30.00 18.95 -19.02
CA PRO A 20 29.90 19.09 -17.56
C PRO A 20 28.68 18.35 -17.02
N VAL A 21 28.93 17.37 -16.17
CA VAL A 21 27.87 16.62 -15.46
C VAL A 21 27.03 17.65 -14.71
N VAL A 22 25.86 17.98 -15.26
CA VAL A 22 24.88 18.84 -14.60
C VAL A 22 24.46 18.09 -13.33
N GLN A 23 25.11 18.42 -12.22
CA GLN A 23 24.73 17.91 -10.92
C GLN A 23 23.29 18.38 -10.68
N ARG A 24 22.37 17.42 -10.59
CA ARG A 24 21.01 17.73 -10.18
C ARG A 24 21.09 18.49 -8.86
N PRO A 25 20.37 19.62 -8.71
CA PRO A 25 20.37 20.36 -7.46
C PRO A 25 20.03 19.41 -6.33
N GLN A 26 20.89 19.35 -5.33
CA GLN A 26 20.65 18.54 -4.15
C GLN A 26 19.33 19.00 -3.52
N PRO A 27 18.49 18.09 -3.06
CA PRO A 27 17.28 18.49 -2.37
C PRO A 27 17.66 19.41 -1.20
N PRO A 28 16.88 20.48 -0.95
CA PRO A 28 17.18 21.42 0.13
C PRO A 28 17.35 20.65 1.44
N PRO A 29 18.27 21.10 2.32
CA PRO A 29 18.47 20.47 3.62
C PRO A 29 17.12 20.38 4.35
N PRO A 30 16.86 19.28 5.09
CA PRO A 30 15.61 19.12 5.81
C PRO A 30 15.39 20.34 6.72
N PRO A 31 14.14 20.84 6.81
CA PRO A 31 13.85 22.01 7.63
C PRO A 31 14.27 21.75 9.09
N PRO A 32 14.69 22.79 9.84
CA PRO A 32 15.17 22.66 11.21
C PRO A 32 14.10 22.15 12.20
N PHE A 33 12.88 21.91 11.75
CA PHE A 33 11.80 21.35 12.53
C PHE A 33 11.79 19.83 12.36
N SER A 34 12.11 19.09 13.41
CA SER A 34 11.87 17.65 13.47
C SER A 34 10.35 17.41 13.43
N ILE A 35 9.87 16.70 12.42
CA ILE A 35 8.45 16.33 12.35
C ILE A 35 8.17 15.36 13.50
N PRO A 36 7.16 15.62 14.34
CA PRO A 36 6.86 14.76 15.47
C PRO A 36 6.47 13.35 14.98
N PRO A 37 6.70 12.33 15.80
CA PRO A 37 6.30 10.97 15.46
C PRO A 37 4.79 10.87 15.26
N LEU A 38 4.34 9.87 14.50
CA LEU A 38 2.92 9.63 14.22
C LEU A 38 2.13 9.52 15.53
N PHE A 39 1.08 10.33 15.66
CA PHE A 39 0.28 10.46 16.88
C PHE A 39 1.09 10.85 18.15
N GLY A 40 2.30 11.39 17.98
CA GLY A 40 3.20 11.74 19.06
C GLY A 40 3.91 10.56 19.73
N LYS A 41 3.79 9.34 19.20
CA LYS A 41 4.31 8.11 19.83
C LYS A 41 5.15 7.25 18.88
N TYR A 42 4.76 7.10 17.61
CA TYR A 42 5.31 6.11 16.70
C TYR A 42 6.27 6.75 15.71
N PRO A 43 7.55 6.33 15.68
CA PRO A 43 8.52 6.85 14.72
C PRO A 43 8.18 6.38 13.30
N PHE A 44 8.48 7.23 12.33
CA PHE A 44 8.41 6.87 10.91
C PHE A 44 9.69 6.18 10.42
N GLU A 45 10.76 6.32 11.18
CA GLU A 45 12.06 5.73 10.85
C GLU A 45 12.05 4.22 11.10
N GLY A 46 12.83 3.49 10.29
CA GLY A 46 12.96 2.05 10.43
C GLY A 46 11.75 1.25 9.95
N VAL A 47 10.84 1.85 9.16
CA VAL A 47 9.75 1.12 8.51
C VAL A 47 10.23 0.59 7.16
N GLU A 48 10.28 -0.73 7.03
CA GLU A 48 10.73 -1.43 5.84
C GLU A 48 9.55 -1.89 5.00
N VAL A 49 9.69 -1.82 3.67
CA VAL A 49 8.72 -2.32 2.69
C VAL A 49 9.39 -3.43 1.91
N HIS A 50 8.86 -4.64 2.01
CA HIS A 50 9.45 -5.84 1.39
C HIS A 50 9.02 -6.00 -0.07
N ASP A 51 7.80 -5.59 -0.45
CA ASP A 51 7.31 -5.68 -1.83
C ASP A 51 7.76 -4.46 -2.65
N PRO A 52 8.76 -4.62 -3.58
CA PRO A 52 9.26 -3.51 -4.39
C PRO A 52 8.18 -2.92 -5.31
N GLY A 53 7.15 -3.70 -5.66
CA GLY A 53 6.04 -3.22 -6.49
C GLY A 53 5.13 -2.24 -5.74
N LEU A 54 5.00 -2.36 -4.42
CA LEU A 54 4.17 -1.48 -3.60
C LEU A 54 4.92 -0.24 -3.11
N LEU A 55 6.25 -0.30 -3.02
CA LEU A 55 7.09 0.78 -2.50
C LEU A 55 6.76 2.17 -3.07
N PRO A 56 6.62 2.38 -4.40
CA PRO A 56 6.32 3.71 -4.96
C PRO A 56 4.91 4.22 -4.63
N TYR A 57 4.01 3.34 -4.18
CA TYR A 57 2.61 3.65 -3.91
C TYR A 57 2.28 3.77 -2.42
N LEU A 58 3.22 3.34 -1.56
CA LEU A 58 3.14 3.46 -0.10
C LEU A 58 3.77 4.80 0.32
N TYR A 59 2.93 5.76 0.67
CA TYR A 59 3.41 7.04 1.17
C TYR A 59 3.55 6.98 2.69
N LEU A 60 4.81 6.84 3.14
CA LEU A 60 5.21 6.71 4.55
C LEU A 60 6.01 7.92 5.04
N HIS A 61 6.09 9.00 4.23
CA HIS A 61 6.82 10.19 4.63
C HIS A 61 6.27 10.79 5.92
N PRO A 62 7.13 11.33 6.78
CA PRO A 62 6.72 11.98 8.00
C PRO A 62 5.72 13.11 7.73
N VAL A 63 4.59 13.10 8.45
CA VAL A 63 3.54 14.12 8.37
C VAL A 63 3.12 14.52 9.77
N TYR A 64 2.91 15.81 9.97
CA TYR A 64 2.46 16.34 11.26
C TYR A 64 1.08 15.79 11.65
N ALA A 65 0.15 15.76 10.71
CA ALA A 65 -1.17 15.17 10.88
C ALA A 65 -1.56 14.38 9.63
N PRO A 66 -2.03 13.13 9.75
CA PRO A 66 -2.45 12.33 8.60
C PRO A 66 -3.84 12.77 8.08
N HIS A 67 -3.93 14.02 7.63
CA HIS A 67 -5.17 14.66 7.17
C HIS A 67 -4.89 15.63 6.03
N THR A 68 -5.27 15.27 4.80
CA THR A 68 -5.02 16.07 3.59
C THR A 68 -6.19 16.96 3.16
N GLU A 69 -7.30 16.96 3.92
CA GLU A 69 -8.50 17.81 3.67
C GLU A 69 -9.06 17.72 2.25
N GLY A 70 -8.90 16.57 1.59
CA GLY A 70 -9.39 16.35 0.24
C GLY A 70 -8.56 16.96 -0.89
N ARG A 71 -7.46 17.65 -0.60
CA ARG A 71 -6.59 18.31 -1.61
C ARG A 71 -6.06 17.34 -2.68
N LEU A 72 -5.90 16.07 -2.34
CA LEU A 72 -5.40 15.03 -3.25
C LEU A 72 -6.50 14.33 -4.07
N ALA A 73 -7.76 14.75 -3.93
CA ALA A 73 -8.88 14.15 -4.66
C ALA A 73 -9.05 14.68 -6.10
N GLY A 74 -8.50 15.86 -6.41
CA GLY A 74 -8.76 16.59 -7.67
C GLY A 74 -8.10 16.00 -8.92
N ARG A 75 -7.08 15.13 -8.79
CA ARG A 75 -6.36 14.54 -9.93
C ARG A 75 -6.23 13.03 -9.80
N PRO A 76 -6.25 12.28 -10.91
CA PRO A 76 -6.01 10.85 -10.92
C PRO A 76 -4.65 10.52 -10.26
N PHE A 77 -4.56 9.41 -9.57
CA PHE A 77 -3.37 8.87 -8.89
C PHE A 77 -2.77 9.73 -7.74
N LEU A 78 -3.19 10.98 -7.50
CA LEU A 78 -2.68 11.78 -6.38
C LEU A 78 -2.92 11.14 -5.00
N LYS A 79 -3.89 10.25 -4.89
CA LYS A 79 -4.10 9.47 -3.66
C LYS A 79 -2.90 8.60 -3.25
N THR A 80 -1.95 8.32 -4.16
CA THR A 80 -0.71 7.62 -3.83
C THR A 80 0.19 8.45 -2.90
N ARG A 81 0.07 9.78 -2.94
CA ARG A 81 0.77 10.72 -2.05
C ARG A 81 0.06 10.91 -0.70
N MET A 82 -1.04 10.22 -0.48
CA MET A 82 -1.76 10.26 0.80
C MET A 82 -1.15 9.25 1.77
N HIS A 83 -0.88 9.69 2.99
CA HIS A 83 -0.29 8.83 4.02
C HIS A 83 -1.13 7.56 4.24
N LEU A 84 -0.47 6.41 4.41
CA LEU A 84 -1.11 5.09 4.52
C LEU A 84 -2.19 5.05 5.62
N VAL A 85 -1.90 5.64 6.78
CA VAL A 85 -2.84 5.73 7.91
C VAL A 85 -4.09 6.54 7.55
N GLU A 86 -3.93 7.64 6.81
CA GLU A 86 -5.08 8.42 6.35
C GLU A 86 -5.94 7.63 5.36
N ARG A 87 -5.31 6.85 4.47
CA ARG A 87 -6.05 5.98 3.54
C ARG A 87 -6.86 4.94 4.28
N LEU A 88 -6.30 4.32 5.32
CA LEU A 88 -7.01 3.36 6.18
C LEU A 88 -8.22 4.04 6.87
N ALA A 89 -8.02 5.22 7.48
CA ALA A 89 -9.10 5.98 8.10
C ALA A 89 -10.20 6.35 7.10
N ASN A 90 -9.85 6.72 5.87
CA ASN A 90 -10.82 7.03 4.81
C ASN A 90 -11.63 5.79 4.40
N HIS A 91 -11.05 4.59 4.43
CA HIS A 91 -11.79 3.35 4.17
C HIS A 91 -12.71 2.97 5.32
N LEU A 92 -12.33 3.21 6.58
CA LEU A 92 -13.21 3.03 7.73
C LEU A 92 -14.46 3.94 7.67
N MET A 93 -14.33 5.14 7.09
CA MET A 93 -15.46 6.07 6.93
C MET A 93 -16.52 5.62 5.93
N LYS A 94 -16.22 4.65 5.05
CA LYS A 94 -17.15 4.21 4.00
C LYS A 94 -18.29 3.34 4.52
N GLY A 95 -18.25 2.89 5.77
CA GLY A 95 -19.21 1.94 6.32
C GLY A 95 -19.92 2.43 7.57
N GLY A 96 -21.23 2.19 7.63
CA GLY A 96 -22.02 2.23 8.84
C GLY A 96 -22.01 3.57 9.60
N LYS A 97 -21.81 3.51 10.90
CA LYS A 97 -21.89 4.65 11.84
C LYS A 97 -20.72 5.65 11.69
N PHE A 98 -19.72 5.34 10.89
CA PHE A 98 -18.51 6.17 10.67
C PHE A 98 -18.60 7.02 9.42
N THR A 99 -19.65 6.92 8.62
CA THR A 99 -19.79 7.66 7.36
C THR A 99 -19.57 9.16 7.57
N GLY A 100 -18.57 9.72 6.87
CA GLY A 100 -18.19 11.13 6.92
C GLY A 100 -17.47 11.58 8.21
N LYS A 101 -17.33 10.72 9.22
CA LYS A 101 -16.76 11.09 10.54
C LYS A 101 -15.26 10.84 10.60
N LYS A 102 -14.45 11.62 9.85
CA LYS A 102 -13.01 11.43 9.73
C LYS A 102 -12.26 11.50 11.06
N GLN A 103 -12.61 12.47 11.91
CA GLN A 103 -12.00 12.62 13.24
C GLN A 103 -12.20 11.36 14.09
N LYS A 104 -13.42 10.81 14.07
CA LYS A 104 -13.73 9.58 14.79
C LYS A 104 -12.95 8.38 14.21
N ALA A 105 -12.84 8.28 12.88
CA ALA A 105 -12.07 7.22 12.24
C ALA A 105 -10.57 7.31 12.58
N LEU A 106 -9.97 8.51 12.59
CA LEU A 106 -8.59 8.72 13.01
C LEU A 106 -8.37 8.38 14.49
N ALA A 107 -9.31 8.76 15.37
CA ALA A 107 -9.25 8.39 16.78
C ALA A 107 -9.32 6.87 16.97
N THR A 108 -10.14 6.16 16.19
CA THR A 108 -10.21 4.69 16.19
C THR A 108 -8.88 4.07 15.75
N VAL A 109 -8.27 4.56 14.67
CA VAL A 109 -6.97 4.06 14.22
C VAL A 109 -5.88 4.31 15.25
N ARG A 110 -5.88 5.49 15.90
CA ARG A 110 -4.93 5.78 16.99
C ARG A 110 -5.05 4.79 18.14
N LYS A 111 -6.27 4.52 18.62
CA LYS A 111 -6.51 3.53 19.68
C LYS A 111 -6.11 2.12 19.25
N ALA A 112 -6.43 1.72 18.02
CA ALA A 112 -6.02 0.43 17.49
C ALA A 112 -4.48 0.29 17.45
N PHE A 113 -3.76 1.36 17.12
CA PHE A 113 -2.29 1.36 17.17
C PHE A 113 -1.76 1.26 18.59
N ASP A 114 -2.40 1.93 19.56
CA ASP A 114 -2.04 1.81 20.98
C ASP A 114 -2.23 0.36 21.47
N GLU A 115 -3.31 -0.32 21.06
CA GLU A 115 -3.52 -1.74 21.37
C GLU A 115 -2.51 -2.68 20.67
N LEU A 116 -2.18 -2.40 19.40
CA LEU A 116 -1.17 -3.18 18.65
C LEU A 116 0.20 -3.08 19.30
N ALA A 117 0.62 -1.86 19.66
CA ALA A 117 1.89 -1.64 20.34
C ALA A 117 1.95 -2.37 21.68
N ALA A 118 0.85 -2.38 22.43
CA ALA A 118 0.76 -3.09 23.70
C ALA A 118 0.82 -4.62 23.55
N LYS A 119 0.20 -5.18 22.48
CA LYS A 119 0.13 -6.63 22.27
C LYS A 119 1.38 -7.22 21.64
N GLU A 120 2.00 -6.55 20.66
CA GLU A 120 3.12 -7.10 19.87
C GLU A 120 4.47 -6.46 20.21
N GLY A 121 4.50 -5.33 20.93
CA GLY A 121 5.74 -4.63 21.27
C GLY A 121 6.53 -4.06 20.08
N LYS A 122 5.95 -4.10 18.87
CA LYS A 122 6.54 -3.63 17.61
C LYS A 122 5.92 -2.30 17.20
N ASN A 123 6.57 -1.59 16.28
CA ASN A 123 6.01 -0.38 15.69
C ASN A 123 4.71 -0.71 14.93
N PRO A 124 3.53 -0.17 15.32
CA PRO A 124 2.27 -0.44 14.66
C PRO A 124 2.24 -0.03 13.18
N LEU A 125 3.07 0.94 12.79
CA LEU A 125 3.19 1.36 11.40
C LEU A 125 3.84 0.26 10.55
N GLN A 126 4.85 -0.44 11.07
CA GLN A 126 5.45 -1.61 10.41
C GLN A 126 4.41 -2.73 10.27
N LEU A 127 3.70 -3.06 11.34
CA LEU A 127 2.65 -4.09 11.30
C LEU A 127 1.55 -3.75 10.27
N LEU A 128 1.22 -2.47 10.10
CA LEU A 128 0.28 -2.06 9.07
C LEU A 128 0.85 -2.25 7.66
N VAL A 129 2.13 -2.00 7.43
CA VAL A 129 2.79 -2.23 6.14
C VAL A 129 2.80 -3.72 5.82
N ASP A 130 3.24 -4.55 6.75
CA ASP A 130 3.27 -6.01 6.61
C ASP A 130 1.86 -6.57 6.32
N ALA A 131 0.84 -6.07 7.03
CA ALA A 131 -0.55 -6.45 6.82
C ALA A 131 -1.06 -6.08 5.42
N VAL A 132 -0.66 -4.92 4.90
CA VAL A 132 -1.03 -4.48 3.55
C VAL A 132 -0.33 -5.33 2.49
N GLU A 133 0.94 -5.66 2.65
CA GLU A 133 1.69 -6.51 1.73
C GLU A 133 1.08 -7.91 1.65
N ASN A 134 0.77 -8.51 2.80
CA ASN A 134 0.16 -9.83 2.88
C ASN A 134 -1.27 -9.87 2.34
N ALA A 135 -2.04 -8.78 2.47
CA ALA A 135 -3.43 -8.69 2.00
C ALA A 135 -3.57 -8.20 0.55
N ALA A 136 -2.47 -7.85 -0.13
CA ALA A 136 -2.49 -7.32 -1.49
C ALA A 136 -2.55 -8.43 -2.55
N PRO A 137 -3.67 -8.61 -3.30
CA PRO A 137 -3.77 -9.64 -4.33
C PRO A 137 -2.87 -9.33 -5.51
N ARG A 138 -2.20 -10.34 -6.06
CA ARG A 138 -1.35 -10.21 -7.23
C ARG A 138 -2.12 -10.35 -8.52
N GLU A 139 -3.10 -11.23 -8.54
CA GLU A 139 -3.93 -11.55 -9.71
C GLU A 139 -5.40 -11.29 -9.42
N GLU A 140 -6.14 -10.91 -10.43
CA GLU A 140 -7.60 -10.72 -10.37
C GLU A 140 -8.25 -11.27 -11.64
N VAL A 141 -9.56 -11.50 -11.60
CA VAL A 141 -10.33 -11.88 -12.78
C VAL A 141 -11.01 -10.66 -13.37
N THR A 142 -10.81 -10.42 -14.64
CA THR A 142 -11.61 -9.49 -15.44
C THR A 142 -12.55 -10.24 -16.36
N ARG A 143 -13.68 -9.63 -16.68
CA ARG A 143 -14.66 -10.19 -17.62
C ARG A 143 -14.54 -9.47 -18.94
N LEU A 144 -14.17 -10.21 -19.97
CA LEU A 144 -14.13 -9.71 -21.34
C LEU A 144 -15.44 -10.08 -22.03
N GLN A 145 -16.03 -9.11 -22.72
CA GLN A 145 -17.26 -9.33 -23.50
C GLN A 145 -16.90 -9.47 -24.96
N PHE A 146 -17.24 -10.62 -25.55
CA PHE A 146 -17.12 -10.90 -26.97
C PHE A 146 -18.49 -11.32 -27.52
N GLY A 147 -19.08 -10.54 -28.43
CA GLY A 147 -20.34 -10.89 -29.08
C GLY A 147 -21.50 -11.22 -28.11
N GLY A 148 -21.57 -10.56 -26.94
CA GLY A 148 -22.58 -10.82 -25.90
C GLY A 148 -22.24 -11.93 -24.90
N ILE A 149 -21.15 -12.67 -25.10
CA ILE A 149 -20.66 -13.69 -24.17
C ILE A 149 -19.61 -13.06 -23.23
N SER A 150 -19.76 -13.26 -21.92
CA SER A 150 -18.81 -12.79 -20.92
C SER A 150 -17.84 -13.91 -20.55
N VAL A 151 -16.56 -13.75 -20.94
CA VAL A 151 -15.50 -14.72 -20.63
C VAL A 151 -14.64 -14.19 -19.50
N PRO A 152 -14.51 -14.91 -18.37
CA PRO A 152 -13.57 -14.55 -17.31
C PRO A 152 -12.14 -14.81 -17.78
N ARG A 153 -11.23 -13.87 -17.50
CA ARG A 153 -9.79 -14.00 -17.79
C ARG A 153 -8.96 -13.50 -16.61
N ALA A 154 -7.96 -14.27 -16.23
CA ALA A 154 -6.99 -13.86 -15.23
C ALA A 154 -6.10 -12.73 -15.76
N VAL A 155 -5.87 -11.71 -14.95
CA VAL A 155 -5.01 -10.56 -15.24
C VAL A 155 -4.22 -10.18 -13.99
N ASP A 156 -3.03 -9.61 -14.20
CA ASP A 156 -2.23 -9.07 -13.10
C ASP A 156 -2.86 -7.78 -12.57
N ALA A 157 -2.91 -7.66 -11.24
CA ALA A 157 -3.41 -6.46 -10.61
C ALA A 157 -2.32 -5.37 -10.55
N SER A 158 -2.64 -4.15 -10.99
CA SER A 158 -1.72 -3.03 -10.88
C SER A 158 -1.39 -2.71 -9.41
N PRO A 159 -0.17 -2.27 -9.08
CA PRO A 159 0.24 -2.00 -7.69
C PRO A 159 -0.69 -1.03 -6.95
N ALA A 160 -1.15 0.03 -7.64
CA ALA A 160 -2.11 0.97 -7.07
C ALA A 160 -3.45 0.31 -6.70
N ARG A 161 -3.90 -0.68 -7.49
CA ARG A 161 -5.12 -1.44 -7.23
C ARG A 161 -4.91 -2.44 -6.10
N ARG A 162 -3.78 -3.17 -6.11
CA ARG A 162 -3.38 -4.10 -5.04
C ARG A 162 -3.47 -3.41 -3.68
N LEU A 163 -2.82 -2.24 -3.55
CA LEU A 163 -2.83 -1.44 -2.34
C LEU A 163 -4.24 -0.97 -1.93
N ASN A 164 -5.05 -0.53 -2.91
CA ASN A 164 -6.42 -0.09 -2.62
C ASN A 164 -7.31 -1.24 -2.10
N VAL A 165 -7.17 -2.43 -2.70
CA VAL A 165 -7.94 -3.63 -2.30
C VAL A 165 -7.52 -4.09 -0.92
N ALA A 166 -6.21 -4.15 -0.62
CA ALA A 166 -5.69 -4.52 0.68
C ALA A 166 -6.23 -3.62 1.81
N ILE A 167 -6.08 -2.30 1.69
CA ILE A 167 -6.56 -1.35 2.70
C ILE A 167 -8.09 -1.43 2.84
N ARG A 168 -8.81 -1.61 1.73
CA ARG A 168 -10.27 -1.78 1.76
C ARG A 168 -10.66 -3.03 2.55
N ASN A 169 -10.01 -4.15 2.30
CA ASN A 169 -10.33 -5.43 2.94
C ASN A 169 -9.99 -5.39 4.44
N LEU A 170 -8.85 -4.81 4.84
CA LEU A 170 -8.51 -4.57 6.25
C LEU A 170 -9.60 -3.76 6.98
N ALA A 171 -10.04 -2.66 6.38
CA ALA A 171 -11.11 -1.85 6.96
C ALA A 171 -12.45 -2.60 7.02
N LEU A 172 -12.79 -3.36 5.97
CA LEU A 172 -14.02 -4.15 5.93
C LEU A 172 -14.00 -5.29 6.95
N GLY A 173 -12.88 -5.98 7.12
CA GLY A 173 -12.69 -7.03 8.12
C GLY A 173 -12.98 -6.50 9.54
N ALA A 174 -12.38 -5.36 9.90
CA ALA A 174 -12.63 -4.72 11.18
C ALA A 174 -14.11 -4.29 11.37
N ILE A 175 -14.73 -3.74 10.32
CA ILE A 175 -16.15 -3.34 10.36
C ILE A 175 -17.06 -4.57 10.52
N GLN A 176 -16.79 -5.64 9.81
CA GLN A 176 -17.59 -6.88 9.89
C GLN A 176 -17.46 -7.55 11.26
N ALA A 177 -16.23 -7.64 11.79
CA ALA A 177 -15.98 -8.22 13.10
C ALA A 177 -16.63 -7.42 14.25
N SER A 178 -16.76 -6.09 14.10
CA SER A 178 -17.42 -5.25 15.09
C SER A 178 -18.95 -5.26 15.01
N ARG A 179 -19.54 -5.75 13.90
CA ARG A 179 -21.00 -5.82 13.74
C ARG A 179 -21.60 -6.89 14.66
N LYS A 180 -22.63 -6.48 15.42
CA LYS A 180 -23.34 -7.36 16.37
C LYS A 180 -22.39 -8.05 17.38
N SER A 181 -21.23 -7.44 17.65
CA SER A 181 -20.24 -7.87 18.62
C SER A 181 -20.17 -6.89 19.78
N THR A 182 -19.78 -7.40 20.94
CA THR A 182 -19.45 -6.59 22.13
C THR A 182 -18.08 -5.93 22.02
N LYS A 183 -17.22 -6.43 21.11
CA LYS A 183 -15.88 -5.88 20.89
C LYS A 183 -15.94 -4.51 20.22
N PRO A 184 -15.19 -3.52 20.70
CA PRO A 184 -15.09 -2.22 20.05
C PRO A 184 -14.35 -2.36 18.71
N ILE A 185 -14.63 -1.45 17.76
CA ILE A 185 -14.06 -1.49 16.42
C ILE A 185 -12.54 -1.29 16.42
N GLU A 186 -12.01 -0.57 17.38
CA GLU A 186 -10.56 -0.37 17.56
C GLU A 186 -9.84 -1.68 17.86
N SER A 187 -10.39 -2.53 18.72
CA SER A 187 -9.83 -3.85 19.03
C SER A 187 -9.97 -4.81 17.85
N CYS A 188 -11.12 -4.77 17.14
CA CYS A 188 -11.30 -5.55 15.92
C CYS A 188 -10.30 -5.16 14.83
N LEU A 189 -10.02 -3.86 14.67
CA LEU A 189 -9.03 -3.37 13.71
C LEU A 189 -7.61 -3.79 14.11
N ALA A 190 -7.28 -3.72 15.39
CA ALA A 190 -5.99 -4.17 15.90
C ALA A 190 -5.79 -5.67 15.65
N ASP A 191 -6.80 -6.49 15.96
CA ASP A 191 -6.73 -7.94 15.75
C ASP A 191 -6.62 -8.27 14.25
N GLU A 192 -7.36 -7.59 13.37
CA GLU A 192 -7.29 -7.77 11.91
C GLU A 192 -5.90 -7.43 11.36
N ILE A 193 -5.32 -6.28 11.74
CA ILE A 193 -3.97 -5.88 11.30
C ILE A 193 -2.94 -6.88 11.82
N ARG A 194 -3.05 -7.33 13.06
CA ARG A 194 -2.15 -8.31 13.67
C ARG A 194 -2.15 -9.64 12.94
N LEU A 195 -3.33 -10.18 12.63
CA LEU A 195 -3.48 -11.44 11.91
C LEU A 195 -2.99 -11.32 10.47
N ALA A 196 -3.34 -10.22 9.79
CA ALA A 196 -2.90 -9.95 8.43
C ALA A 196 -1.38 -9.77 8.34
N ALA A 197 -0.73 -9.12 9.31
CA ALA A 197 0.72 -8.97 9.35
C ALA A 197 1.45 -10.32 9.46
N LYS A 198 0.82 -11.30 10.13
CA LYS A 198 1.33 -12.67 10.22
C LYS A 198 1.00 -13.53 8.99
N GLY A 199 0.19 -13.03 8.07
CA GLY A 199 -0.29 -13.79 6.91
C GLY A 199 -1.29 -14.88 7.27
N ASP A 200 -1.97 -14.78 8.41
CA ASP A 200 -2.90 -15.79 8.89
C ASP A 200 -4.21 -15.75 8.07
N LEU A 201 -4.67 -16.92 7.62
CA LEU A 201 -5.93 -17.10 6.86
C LEU A 201 -7.18 -16.75 7.66
N THR A 202 -7.10 -16.72 8.98
CA THR A 202 -8.20 -16.30 9.85
C THR A 202 -8.48 -14.80 9.72
N SER A 203 -7.54 -14.01 9.19
CA SER A 203 -7.76 -12.63 8.78
C SER A 203 -8.71 -12.57 7.59
N PHE A 204 -9.73 -11.71 7.68
CA PHE A 204 -10.65 -11.46 6.57
C PHE A 204 -9.93 -10.97 5.31
N SER A 205 -8.94 -10.10 5.46
CA SER A 205 -8.21 -9.50 4.34
C SER A 205 -7.33 -10.51 3.61
N VAL A 206 -6.63 -11.38 4.33
CA VAL A 206 -5.79 -12.44 3.74
C VAL A 206 -6.67 -13.52 3.10
N GLY A 207 -7.70 -13.99 3.80
CA GLY A 207 -8.65 -14.96 3.24
C GLY A 207 -9.33 -14.45 1.96
N ARG A 208 -9.66 -13.14 1.91
CA ARG A 208 -10.24 -12.52 0.70
C ARG A 208 -9.23 -12.41 -0.45
N LYS A 209 -7.95 -12.16 -0.15
CA LYS A 209 -6.88 -12.22 -1.16
C LYS A 209 -6.81 -13.60 -1.79
N GLU A 210 -6.69 -14.64 -0.97
CA GLU A 210 -6.57 -16.01 -1.47
C GLU A 210 -7.78 -16.47 -2.27
N GLU A 211 -8.98 -16.07 -1.86
CA GLU A 211 -10.19 -16.34 -2.63
C GLU A 211 -10.11 -15.74 -4.04
N VAL A 212 -9.68 -14.46 -4.16
CA VAL A 212 -9.55 -13.79 -5.44
C VAL A 212 -8.47 -14.45 -6.31
N GLU A 213 -7.31 -14.77 -5.75
CA GLU A 213 -6.20 -15.41 -6.46
C GLU A 213 -6.55 -16.84 -6.89
N ARG A 214 -7.28 -17.60 -6.06
CA ARG A 214 -7.79 -18.93 -6.41
C ARG A 214 -8.77 -18.89 -7.59
N VAL A 215 -9.67 -17.91 -7.60
CA VAL A 215 -10.59 -17.70 -8.73
C VAL A 215 -9.83 -17.28 -9.98
N ALA A 216 -8.78 -16.46 -9.86
CA ALA A 216 -7.92 -16.08 -10.98
C ALA A 216 -7.20 -17.30 -11.58
N GLN A 217 -6.67 -18.20 -10.74
CA GLN A 217 -6.04 -19.43 -11.21
C GLN A 217 -6.98 -20.31 -12.02
N SER A 218 -8.26 -20.37 -11.65
CA SER A 218 -9.26 -21.13 -12.42
C SER A 218 -9.69 -20.49 -13.73
N ALA A 219 -9.37 -19.20 -13.94
CA ALA A 219 -9.73 -18.43 -15.13
C ALA A 219 -8.52 -18.19 -16.10
N ARG A 220 -7.42 -18.90 -15.90
CA ARG A 220 -6.24 -18.90 -16.78
C ARG A 220 -6.48 -19.64 -18.06
#